data_3f96ae5c217ede2bf0ba3b7e8a4260c5
#
_entry.id   3f96ae5c217ede2bf0ba3b7e8a4260c5
#
_cell.length_a   1.000
_cell.length_b   1.000
_cell.length_c   1.000
_cell.angle_alpha   90.00
_cell.angle_beta   90.00
_cell.angle_gamma   90.00
#
_symmetry.space_group_name_H-M   'P 1'
#
loop_
_entity.id
_entity.type
_entity.pdbx_description
1 polymer ?
#
loop_
_entity_poly.entity_id
_entity_poly.type
_entity_poly.pdbx_seq_one_letter_code
_entity_poly.pdbx_strand_id
1 'polypeptide(L)'
;RTPDDWDITTSASPEQVKELFHRTVDTGLQHGTVTVLMDKEGYEVTTYRVDGDYEDGRHPKQVMFTSSLEEDLKRRDFTINAMAYHPVRGLVDLFHGMEDMQAKIIRCVGDPMERFHEDALRILRAVRFSAQLGFTIEKETKSGIRALAPNLKCVSAERIQTELVKLLASPHPDYLRVAYETGITKEFLPEFDRCMETEQNTPHHCYTVGEHILNSMMLIRPDKVLRLTMLLHDIAKPVMRKTDENGRDHFKMHATEGEKMAKTILRRLKFDNDTISKVTRLIRYHDDRPMPEMRSVRHAVNRIGEELFPLYLEVQEADMLAQSEYRREEKAARLQGVTECYHRVLEQKQCVSLKTLAVTGRDLISAGYKPGPELGEILKKMLDHVLEYPQDNDREKLLALLKER
;
A
#
# COMPACT_ATOMS: atom_id res chain seq x y z
N ARG A 1 21.44 -3.04 15.08
CA ARG A 1 20.99 -2.64 13.74
C ARG A 1 21.66 -1.33 13.39
N THR A 2 22.29 -1.23 12.25
CA THR A 2 22.84 0.04 11.77
C THR A 2 21.66 0.95 11.40
N PRO A 3 21.63 2.19 11.88
CA PRO A 3 20.57 3.12 11.50
C PRO A 3 20.67 3.46 10.00
N ASP A 4 19.51 3.59 9.37
CA ASP A 4 19.41 3.99 7.96
C ASP A 4 19.50 5.52 7.81
N ASP A 5 19.26 6.26 8.90
CA ASP A 5 19.23 7.71 8.95
C ASP A 5 19.67 8.25 10.33
N TRP A 6 20.14 9.48 10.37
CA TRP A 6 20.58 10.18 11.57
C TRP A 6 19.88 11.53 11.69
N ASP A 7 18.96 11.63 12.63
CA ASP A 7 18.35 12.89 13.04
C ASP A 7 19.25 13.57 14.08
N ILE A 8 19.86 14.67 13.70
CA ILE A 8 20.70 15.46 14.62
C ILE A 8 19.87 16.59 15.20
N THR A 9 19.92 16.77 16.50
CA THR A 9 19.20 17.85 17.17
C THR A 9 20.18 18.70 18.01
N THR A 10 20.00 20.03 18.02
CA THR A 10 20.95 20.99 18.61
C THR A 10 20.26 22.18 19.26
N SER A 11 20.95 22.82 20.22
CA SER A 11 20.56 24.12 20.76
C SER A 11 20.99 25.31 19.88
N ALA A 12 21.81 25.08 18.85
CA ALA A 12 22.23 26.10 17.90
C ALA A 12 21.07 26.52 17.00
N SER A 13 20.95 27.83 16.69
CA SER A 13 19.95 28.31 15.73
C SER A 13 20.29 27.82 14.29
N PRO A 14 19.34 27.82 13.38
CA PRO A 14 19.60 27.49 11.98
C PRO A 14 20.72 28.33 11.36
N GLU A 15 20.82 29.62 11.70
CA GLU A 15 21.85 30.52 11.24
C GLU A 15 23.22 30.11 11.77
N GLN A 16 23.33 29.77 13.04
CA GLN A 16 24.57 29.29 13.66
C GLN A 16 25.02 27.97 13.04
N VAL A 17 24.11 27.06 12.69
CA VAL A 17 24.43 25.83 11.98
C VAL A 17 24.97 26.16 10.58
N LYS A 18 24.39 27.12 9.87
CA LYS A 18 24.83 27.55 8.54
C LYS A 18 26.20 28.26 8.57
N GLU A 19 26.51 28.98 9.63
CA GLU A 19 27.83 29.60 9.82
C GLU A 19 28.94 28.57 10.07
N LEU A 20 28.59 27.46 10.74
CA LEU A 20 29.53 26.40 11.09
C LEU A 20 29.92 25.50 9.90
N PHE A 21 28.97 25.28 8.97
CA PHE A 21 29.17 24.35 7.86
C PHE A 21 29.14 25.04 6.49
N HIS A 22 30.14 24.74 5.64
CA HIS A 22 30.29 25.37 4.33
C HIS A 22 29.20 25.00 3.31
N ARG A 23 28.57 23.83 3.45
CA ARG A 23 27.52 23.34 2.52
C ARG A 23 26.28 22.98 3.27
N THR A 24 25.27 23.81 3.14
CA THR A 24 23.96 23.59 3.74
C THR A 24 22.85 23.80 2.74
N VAL A 25 21.70 23.14 2.95
CA VAL A 25 20.46 23.31 2.18
C VAL A 25 19.33 23.64 3.14
N ASP A 26 18.56 24.65 2.81
CA ASP A 26 17.42 25.12 3.61
C ASP A 26 16.20 24.20 3.35
N THR A 27 16.15 23.06 4.04
CA THR A 27 15.09 22.07 3.85
C THR A 27 13.84 22.35 4.70
N GLY A 28 13.97 23.14 5.75
CA GLY A 28 12.85 23.41 6.66
C GLY A 28 13.16 24.54 7.67
N LEU A 29 13.70 25.67 7.23
CA LEU A 29 14.09 26.80 8.11
C LEU A 29 12.95 27.25 9.01
N GLN A 30 11.71 27.29 8.51
CA GLN A 30 10.52 27.66 9.31
C GLN A 30 10.31 26.74 10.53
N HIS A 31 10.83 25.51 10.45
CA HIS A 31 10.73 24.50 11.49
C HIS A 31 12.06 24.23 12.22
N GLY A 32 13.09 25.05 11.92
CA GLY A 32 14.40 24.93 12.53
C GLY A 32 15.32 23.86 11.93
N THR A 33 15.00 23.31 10.75
CA THR A 33 15.78 22.24 10.13
C THR A 33 16.66 22.77 8.99
N VAL A 34 17.94 22.41 9.03
CA VAL A 34 18.92 22.66 7.98
C VAL A 34 19.57 21.34 7.62
N THR A 35 19.70 21.01 6.32
CA THR A 35 20.46 19.86 5.88
C THR A 35 21.91 20.25 5.67
N VAL A 36 22.81 19.64 6.41
CA VAL A 36 24.27 19.77 6.26
C VAL A 36 24.77 18.70 5.28
N LEU A 37 25.48 19.13 4.25
CA LEU A 37 26.06 18.23 3.25
C LEU A 37 27.51 17.92 3.59
N MET A 38 27.80 16.64 3.92
CA MET A 38 29.16 16.12 4.15
C MET A 38 29.38 14.86 3.31
N ASP A 39 30.49 14.77 2.61
CA ASP A 39 30.89 13.60 1.81
C ASP A 39 29.81 13.05 0.86
N LYS A 40 29.00 13.94 0.29
CA LYS A 40 27.82 13.68 -0.58
C LYS A 40 26.60 13.13 0.13
N GLU A 41 26.62 13.03 1.45
CA GLU A 41 25.47 12.67 2.27
C GLU A 41 24.86 13.92 2.91
N GLY A 42 23.54 13.92 3.10
CA GLY A 42 22.81 14.99 3.75
C GLY A 42 22.39 14.58 5.16
N TYR A 43 22.77 15.39 6.15
CA TYR A 43 22.40 15.18 7.56
C TYR A 43 21.41 16.27 7.97
N GLU A 44 20.23 15.90 8.43
CA GLU A 44 19.25 16.83 8.94
C GLU A 44 19.62 17.27 10.36
N VAL A 45 19.83 18.58 10.52
CA VAL A 45 20.13 19.21 11.82
C VAL A 45 18.97 20.10 12.20
N THR A 46 18.29 19.76 13.28
CA THR A 46 17.10 20.48 13.75
C THR A 46 17.40 21.21 15.07
N THR A 47 17.13 22.50 15.13
CA THR A 47 17.19 23.30 16.35
C THR A 47 16.10 22.85 17.34
N TYR A 48 16.45 22.75 18.65
CA TYR A 48 15.45 22.49 19.69
C TYR A 48 14.35 23.54 19.64
N ARG A 49 13.12 23.11 19.79
CA ARG A 49 11.98 24.00 19.69
C ARG A 49 10.85 23.61 20.63
N VAL A 50 10.05 24.61 20.94
CA VAL A 50 8.73 24.46 21.56
C VAL A 50 7.72 24.80 20.49
N ASP A 51 6.75 23.95 20.31
CA ASP A 51 5.63 24.22 19.41
C ASP A 51 4.59 25.06 20.20
N GLY A 52 4.18 26.20 19.65
CA GLY A 52 3.10 27.02 20.21
C GLY A 52 1.72 26.41 19.97
N ASP A 53 0.66 27.17 20.27
CA ASP A 53 -0.72 26.71 20.04
C ASP A 53 -0.94 26.29 18.57
N TYR A 54 -1.63 25.18 18.37
CA TYR A 54 -1.99 24.68 17.06
C TYR A 54 -3.35 25.21 16.61
N GLU A 55 -3.44 25.83 15.43
CA GLU A 55 -4.70 26.38 14.91
C GLU A 55 -5.48 25.38 14.04
N ASP A 56 -4.75 24.58 13.26
CA ASP A 56 -5.31 23.70 12.24
C ASP A 56 -5.11 22.20 12.53
N GLY A 57 -4.70 21.88 13.78
CA GLY A 57 -4.38 20.51 14.18
C GLY A 57 -3.13 19.95 13.50
N ARG A 58 -2.24 20.82 12.97
CA ARG A 58 -0.99 20.41 12.31
C ARG A 58 0.18 21.36 12.57
N HIS A 59 -0.04 22.66 12.35
CA HIS A 59 1.03 23.64 12.40
C HIS A 59 0.90 24.47 13.66
N PRO A 60 1.96 24.56 14.49
CA PRO A 60 1.97 25.53 15.55
C PRO A 60 1.95 26.94 14.94
N LYS A 61 1.18 27.86 15.54
CA LYS A 61 1.12 29.27 15.14
C LYS A 61 2.50 29.92 15.11
N GLN A 62 3.34 29.53 16.04
CA GLN A 62 4.72 29.97 16.16
C GLN A 62 5.60 28.81 16.62
N VAL A 63 6.73 28.66 15.97
CA VAL A 63 7.82 27.80 16.44
C VAL A 63 8.77 28.70 17.24
N MET A 64 8.97 28.41 18.50
CA MET A 64 9.95 29.11 19.33
C MET A 64 11.15 28.21 19.53
N PHE A 65 12.34 28.69 19.14
CA PHE A 65 13.56 27.97 19.43
C PHE A 65 13.90 28.02 20.90
N THR A 66 14.36 26.91 21.44
CA THR A 66 14.77 26.81 22.86
C THR A 66 16.17 26.21 22.95
N SER A 67 16.84 26.43 24.07
CA SER A 67 18.08 25.74 24.38
C SER A 67 17.86 24.45 25.20
N SER A 68 16.61 24.17 25.56
CA SER A 68 16.26 23.00 26.37
C SER A 68 15.96 21.77 25.51
N LEU A 69 16.79 20.76 25.63
CA LEU A 69 16.53 19.44 25.02
C LEU A 69 15.28 18.78 25.60
N GLU A 70 14.98 19.00 26.90
CA GLU A 70 13.79 18.44 27.54
C GLU A 70 12.51 18.94 26.86
N GLU A 71 12.42 20.24 26.57
CA GLU A 71 11.26 20.82 25.89
C GLU A 71 11.12 20.25 24.47
N ASP A 72 12.23 20.06 23.73
CA ASP A 72 12.19 19.45 22.39
C ASP A 72 11.74 18.00 22.45
N LEU A 73 12.19 17.22 23.43
CA LEU A 73 11.76 15.84 23.59
C LEU A 73 10.30 15.74 24.06
N LYS A 74 9.83 16.68 24.90
CA LYS A 74 8.46 16.69 25.43
C LYS A 74 7.38 16.87 24.36
N ARG A 75 7.67 17.61 23.27
CA ARG A 75 6.71 17.81 22.15
C ARG A 75 6.59 16.61 21.20
N ARG A 76 7.45 15.59 21.33
CA ARG A 76 7.46 14.41 20.45
C ARG A 76 6.23 13.53 20.68
N ASP A 77 5.97 12.64 19.71
CA ASP A 77 4.76 11.82 19.71
C ASP A 77 4.79 10.69 20.77
N PHE A 78 5.85 9.87 20.75
CA PHE A 78 5.93 8.67 21.59
C PHE A 78 7.24 8.62 22.36
N THR A 79 7.20 7.98 23.54
CA THR A 79 8.36 7.84 24.45
C THR A 79 9.57 7.21 23.75
N ILE A 80 9.34 6.18 22.92
CA ILE A 80 10.40 5.50 22.14
C ILE A 80 11.07 6.39 21.10
N ASN A 81 10.46 7.51 20.73
CA ASN A 81 10.97 8.53 19.81
C ASN A 81 11.47 9.78 20.54
N ALA A 82 11.31 9.84 21.87
CA ALA A 82 11.66 10.99 22.71
C ALA A 82 12.94 10.75 23.50
N MET A 83 13.93 10.14 22.87
CA MET A 83 15.26 9.89 23.42
C MET A 83 16.31 10.60 22.56
N ALA A 84 17.41 11.00 23.17
CA ALA A 84 18.56 11.57 22.47
C ALA A 84 19.86 10.94 22.96
N TYR A 85 20.85 10.84 22.09
CA TYR A 85 22.18 10.34 22.45
C TYR A 85 23.23 11.42 22.22
N HIS A 86 24.12 11.56 23.19
CA HIS A 86 25.26 12.44 23.08
C HIS A 86 26.56 11.67 23.38
N PRO A 87 27.64 11.78 22.57
CA PRO A 87 28.85 10.98 22.71
C PRO A 87 29.50 11.06 24.10
N VAL A 88 29.39 12.24 24.77
CA VAL A 88 30.01 12.46 26.09
C VAL A 88 29.02 12.19 27.23
N ARG A 89 27.73 12.54 27.06
CA ARG A 89 26.70 12.44 28.10
C ARG A 89 25.96 11.11 28.10
N GLY A 90 26.11 10.32 27.04
CA GLY A 90 25.38 9.09 26.84
C GLY A 90 23.94 9.30 26.39
N LEU A 91 23.09 8.33 26.69
CA LEU A 91 21.66 8.36 26.38
C LEU A 91 20.91 9.28 27.34
N VAL A 92 20.08 10.16 26.79
CA VAL A 92 19.13 11.01 27.53
C VAL A 92 17.73 10.45 27.26
N ASP A 93 17.11 9.88 28.27
CA ASP A 93 15.77 9.30 28.25
C ASP A 93 14.94 9.86 29.42
N LEU A 94 14.23 10.94 29.17
CA LEU A 94 13.45 11.66 30.19
C LEU A 94 12.03 11.12 30.35
N PHE A 95 11.58 10.32 29.38
CA PHE A 95 10.19 9.84 29.28
C PHE A 95 10.07 8.33 29.32
N HIS A 96 11.11 7.61 29.81
CA HIS A 96 11.13 6.15 29.96
C HIS A 96 10.98 5.38 28.64
N GLY A 97 11.49 5.93 27.54
CA GLY A 97 11.42 5.31 26.21
C GLY A 97 12.13 3.97 26.13
N MET A 98 13.25 3.79 26.87
CA MET A 98 13.96 2.51 26.95
C MET A 98 13.14 1.43 27.66
N GLU A 99 12.43 1.79 28.74
CA GLU A 99 11.54 0.87 29.45
C GLU A 99 10.39 0.42 28.54
N ASP A 100 9.75 1.38 27.84
CA ASP A 100 8.68 1.09 26.90
C ASP A 100 9.17 0.27 25.70
N MET A 101 10.39 0.50 25.21
CA MET A 101 11.02 -0.29 24.16
C MET A 101 11.25 -1.74 24.62
N GLN A 102 11.74 -1.95 25.86
CA GLN A 102 11.93 -3.27 26.44
C GLN A 102 10.60 -3.99 26.67
N ALA A 103 9.58 -3.24 27.13
CA ALA A 103 8.23 -3.75 27.35
C ALA A 103 7.42 -3.92 26.04
N LYS A 104 7.96 -3.47 24.90
CA LYS A 104 7.30 -3.47 23.61
C LYS A 104 5.98 -2.68 23.62
N ILE A 105 6.03 -1.47 24.12
CA ILE A 105 4.87 -0.58 24.28
C ILE A 105 5.05 0.69 23.44
N ILE A 106 3.96 1.12 22.79
CA ILE A 106 3.82 2.46 22.19
C ILE A 106 3.03 3.32 23.16
N ARG A 107 3.68 4.30 23.75
CA ARG A 107 3.11 5.24 24.70
C ARG A 107 3.33 6.67 24.23
N CYS A 108 2.30 7.54 24.34
CA CYS A 108 2.45 8.97 24.12
C CYS A 108 3.39 9.60 25.16
N VAL A 109 4.10 10.65 24.75
CA VAL A 109 4.81 11.54 25.68
C VAL A 109 3.77 12.44 26.36
N GLY A 110 3.65 12.36 27.67
CA GLY A 110 2.67 13.14 28.43
C GLY A 110 1.23 12.69 28.21
N ASP A 111 0.29 13.65 28.13
CA ASP A 111 -1.13 13.36 27.98
C ASP A 111 -1.47 13.02 26.51
N PRO A 112 -2.01 11.83 26.21
CA PRO A 112 -2.45 11.47 24.86
C PRO A 112 -3.49 12.43 24.28
N MET A 113 -4.37 12.98 25.09
CA MET A 113 -5.39 13.91 24.63
C MET A 113 -4.76 15.18 24.08
N GLU A 114 -3.78 15.75 24.77
CA GLU A 114 -3.03 16.93 24.32
C GLU A 114 -2.26 16.60 23.03
N ARG A 115 -1.48 15.50 23.03
CA ARG A 115 -0.64 15.11 21.89
C ARG A 115 -1.43 14.86 20.60
N PHE A 116 -2.62 14.28 20.70
CA PHE A 116 -3.48 14.02 19.53
C PHE A 116 -4.30 15.24 19.10
N HIS A 117 -4.55 16.20 19.99
CA HIS A 117 -5.11 17.50 19.63
C HIS A 117 -4.12 18.35 18.84
N GLU A 118 -2.84 18.32 19.18
CA GLU A 118 -1.79 19.06 18.47
C GLU A 118 -1.63 18.57 17.02
N ASP A 119 -1.55 17.27 16.81
CA ASP A 119 -1.49 16.65 15.47
C ASP A 119 -2.24 15.31 15.47
N ALA A 120 -3.44 15.33 14.91
CA ALA A 120 -4.28 14.14 14.82
C ALA A 120 -3.63 13.00 14.00
N LEU A 121 -2.64 13.27 13.12
CA LEU A 121 -1.92 12.19 12.43
C LEU A 121 -1.16 11.29 13.41
N ARG A 122 -0.78 11.78 14.59
CA ARG A 122 -0.13 10.95 15.61
C ARG A 122 -0.97 9.74 16.00
N ILE A 123 -2.30 9.81 15.87
CA ILE A 123 -3.23 8.70 16.06
C ILE A 123 -2.91 7.54 15.10
N LEU A 124 -2.79 7.84 13.81
CA LEU A 124 -2.44 6.82 12.81
C LEU A 124 -0.99 6.37 12.92
N ARG A 125 -0.09 7.29 13.30
CA ARG A 125 1.32 6.99 13.58
C ARG A 125 1.48 5.97 14.71
N ALA A 126 0.66 6.04 15.78
CA ALA A 126 0.67 5.06 16.88
C ALA A 126 0.44 3.63 16.34
N VAL A 127 -0.58 3.45 15.51
CA VAL A 127 -0.89 2.15 14.90
C VAL A 127 0.22 1.72 13.94
N ARG A 128 0.76 2.64 13.14
CA ARG A 128 1.85 2.35 12.23
C ARG A 128 3.13 1.90 12.97
N PHE A 129 3.55 2.60 14.03
CA PHE A 129 4.71 2.18 14.81
C PHE A 129 4.48 0.84 15.51
N SER A 130 3.27 0.64 16.06
CA SER A 130 2.85 -0.64 16.63
C SER A 130 3.00 -1.77 15.60
N ALA A 131 2.54 -1.57 14.36
CA ALA A 131 2.67 -2.54 13.26
C ALA A 131 4.12 -2.76 12.80
N GLN A 132 4.94 -1.72 12.75
CA GLN A 132 6.33 -1.83 12.33
C GLN A 132 7.23 -2.54 13.35
N LEU A 133 6.95 -2.37 14.63
CA LEU A 133 7.77 -2.88 15.72
C LEU A 133 7.20 -4.15 16.36
N GLY A 134 5.93 -4.49 16.09
CA GLY A 134 5.21 -5.56 16.76
C GLY A 134 4.92 -5.20 18.24
N PHE A 135 4.74 -3.91 18.55
CA PHE A 135 4.51 -3.41 19.90
C PHE A 135 3.03 -3.20 20.19
N THR A 136 2.64 -3.30 21.45
CA THR A 136 1.27 -3.02 21.90
C THR A 136 1.10 -1.54 22.22
N ILE A 137 -0.04 -0.95 21.84
CA ILE A 137 -0.36 0.43 22.23
C ILE A 137 -0.82 0.44 23.69
N GLU A 138 -0.22 1.31 24.48
CA GLU A 138 -0.55 1.50 25.89
C GLU A 138 -2.03 1.91 26.07
N LYS A 139 -2.63 1.50 27.21
CA LYS A 139 -4.08 1.61 27.44
C LYS A 139 -4.61 3.06 27.40
N GLU A 140 -3.92 4.00 28.02
CA GLU A 140 -4.33 5.42 28.03
C GLU A 140 -4.13 6.04 26.65
N THR A 141 -3.03 5.74 25.99
CA THR A 141 -2.76 6.10 24.59
C THR A 141 -3.87 5.56 23.67
N LYS A 142 -4.27 4.28 23.83
CA LYS A 142 -5.37 3.68 23.03
C LYS A 142 -6.72 4.33 23.33
N SER A 143 -6.95 4.77 24.58
CA SER A 143 -8.16 5.50 24.95
C SER A 143 -8.21 6.89 24.31
N GLY A 144 -7.08 7.62 24.31
CA GLY A 144 -6.95 8.90 23.61
C GLY A 144 -7.17 8.77 22.10
N ILE A 145 -6.65 7.71 21.48
CA ILE A 145 -6.90 7.39 20.06
C ILE A 145 -8.41 7.27 19.81
N ARG A 146 -9.13 6.46 20.60
CA ARG A 146 -10.59 6.28 20.43
C ARG A 146 -11.36 7.59 20.57
N ALA A 147 -10.99 8.42 21.53
CA ALA A 147 -11.66 9.69 21.78
C ALA A 147 -11.45 10.69 20.63
N LEU A 148 -10.26 10.71 20.04
CA LEU A 148 -9.86 11.73 19.07
C LEU A 148 -9.71 11.21 17.62
N ALA A 149 -10.04 9.94 17.34
CA ALA A 149 -10.08 9.41 15.99
C ALA A 149 -10.86 10.29 14.98
N PRO A 150 -12.02 10.90 15.35
CA PRO A 150 -12.75 11.79 14.44
C PRO A 150 -11.94 13.00 13.94
N ASN A 151 -10.90 13.43 14.66
CA ASN A 151 -10.05 14.55 14.27
C ASN A 151 -9.18 14.23 13.04
N LEU A 152 -9.06 12.95 12.65
CA LEU A 152 -8.38 12.56 11.41
C LEU A 152 -9.02 13.16 10.15
N LYS A 153 -10.27 13.62 10.22
CA LYS A 153 -10.93 14.37 9.13
C LYS A 153 -10.20 15.68 8.78
N CYS A 154 -9.48 16.25 9.73
CA CYS A 154 -8.70 17.47 9.51
C CYS A 154 -7.32 17.19 8.91
N VAL A 155 -6.90 15.93 8.82
CA VAL A 155 -5.59 15.54 8.27
C VAL A 155 -5.69 15.38 6.76
N SER A 156 -4.71 15.90 6.03
CA SER A 156 -4.69 15.76 4.57
C SER A 156 -4.57 14.29 4.13
N ALA A 157 -5.22 13.97 3.01
CA ALA A 157 -5.25 12.60 2.48
C ALA A 157 -3.85 12.07 2.16
N GLU A 158 -2.92 12.92 1.72
CA GLU A 158 -1.54 12.58 1.41
C GLU A 158 -0.76 12.13 2.66
N ARG A 159 -1.01 12.77 3.81
CA ARG A 159 -0.40 12.39 5.09
C ARG A 159 -0.96 11.05 5.56
N ILE A 160 -2.28 10.85 5.47
CA ILE A 160 -2.94 9.57 5.78
C ILE A 160 -2.40 8.46 4.87
N GLN A 161 -2.32 8.72 3.57
CA GLN A 161 -1.75 7.78 2.57
C GLN A 161 -0.35 7.32 2.98
N THR A 162 0.52 8.26 3.34
CA THR A 162 1.91 7.96 3.69
C THR A 162 1.99 7.02 4.91
N GLU A 163 1.22 7.29 5.96
CA GLU A 163 1.19 6.43 7.15
C GLU A 163 0.54 5.07 6.87
N LEU A 164 -0.55 5.05 6.08
CA LEU A 164 -1.21 3.82 5.66
C LEU A 164 -0.27 2.91 4.87
N VAL A 165 0.45 3.45 3.88
CA VAL A 165 1.40 2.66 3.09
C VAL A 165 2.50 2.06 3.98
N LYS A 166 3.05 2.84 4.92
CA LYS A 166 4.05 2.36 5.88
C LYS A 166 3.50 1.29 6.83
N LEU A 167 2.23 1.39 7.23
CA LEU A 167 1.54 0.37 8.02
C LEU A 167 1.38 -0.91 7.21
N LEU A 168 0.85 -0.83 6.00
CA LEU A 168 0.61 -1.97 5.13
C LEU A 168 1.91 -2.69 4.74
N ALA A 169 2.99 -1.95 4.49
CA ALA A 169 4.30 -2.50 4.16
C ALA A 169 5.10 -3.00 5.40
N SER A 170 4.53 -2.89 6.59
CA SER A 170 5.14 -3.37 7.83
C SER A 170 5.11 -4.91 7.96
N PRO A 171 5.86 -5.49 8.92
CA PRO A 171 5.74 -6.91 9.25
C PRO A 171 4.36 -7.32 9.77
N HIS A 172 3.59 -6.38 10.33
CA HIS A 172 2.28 -6.64 10.94
C HIS A 172 1.16 -5.76 10.33
N PRO A 173 0.83 -5.92 9.03
CA PRO A 173 -0.25 -5.16 8.39
C PRO A 173 -1.63 -5.46 9.00
N ASP A 174 -1.80 -6.61 9.67
CA ASP A 174 -2.98 -7.02 10.42
C ASP A 174 -3.31 -6.08 11.60
N TYR A 175 -2.36 -5.21 12.02
CA TYR A 175 -2.63 -4.16 13.00
C TYR A 175 -3.58 -3.07 12.47
N LEU A 176 -3.96 -3.11 11.22
CA LEU A 176 -5.13 -2.37 10.71
C LEU A 176 -6.40 -2.72 11.49
N ARG A 177 -6.47 -3.92 12.12
CA ARG A 177 -7.51 -4.28 13.09
C ARG A 177 -7.56 -3.31 14.26
N VAL A 178 -6.41 -2.88 14.79
CA VAL A 178 -6.35 -1.88 15.87
C VAL A 178 -6.94 -0.55 15.41
N ALA A 179 -6.67 -0.15 14.15
CA ALA A 179 -7.27 1.05 13.57
C ALA A 179 -8.81 0.92 13.46
N TYR A 180 -9.34 -0.24 13.08
CA TYR A 180 -10.77 -0.53 13.09
C TYR A 180 -11.36 -0.47 14.51
N GLU A 181 -10.79 -1.20 15.48
CA GLU A 181 -11.24 -1.25 16.87
C GLU A 181 -11.27 0.10 17.57
N THR A 182 -10.44 1.03 17.12
CA THR A 182 -10.31 2.38 17.68
C THR A 182 -11.07 3.44 16.89
N GLY A 183 -11.76 3.07 15.80
CA GLY A 183 -12.56 3.97 14.98
C GLY A 183 -11.77 4.79 13.97
N ILE A 184 -10.46 4.53 13.83
CA ILE A 184 -9.58 5.25 12.89
C ILE A 184 -10.00 5.00 11.44
N THR A 185 -10.28 3.73 11.07
CA THR A 185 -10.64 3.36 9.69
C THR A 185 -11.93 4.00 9.25
N LYS A 186 -12.87 4.23 10.16
CA LYS A 186 -14.14 4.90 9.89
C LYS A 186 -13.97 6.28 9.26
N GLU A 187 -12.86 6.97 9.56
CA GLU A 187 -12.62 8.33 9.12
C GLU A 187 -12.04 8.43 7.71
N PHE A 188 -11.31 7.42 7.25
CA PHE A 188 -10.67 7.46 5.92
C PHE A 188 -10.96 6.24 5.03
N LEU A 189 -11.39 5.11 5.60
CA LEU A 189 -11.66 3.85 4.90
C LEU A 189 -12.90 3.12 5.47
N PRO A 190 -14.08 3.78 5.56
CA PRO A 190 -15.28 3.19 6.16
C PRO A 190 -15.79 1.95 5.41
N GLU A 191 -15.36 1.75 4.17
CA GLU A 191 -15.66 0.55 3.39
C GLU A 191 -15.03 -0.70 4.02
N PHE A 192 -13.85 -0.57 4.64
CA PHE A 192 -13.19 -1.65 5.36
C PHE A 192 -13.95 -2.04 6.64
N ASP A 193 -14.54 -1.07 7.35
CA ASP A 193 -15.37 -1.34 8.52
C ASP A 193 -16.54 -2.25 8.17
N ARG A 194 -17.20 -2.00 7.03
CA ARG A 194 -18.26 -2.89 6.52
C ARG A 194 -17.74 -4.30 6.23
N CYS A 195 -16.51 -4.44 5.75
CA CYS A 195 -15.90 -5.74 5.54
C CYS A 195 -15.69 -6.47 6.87
N MET A 196 -15.24 -5.77 7.92
CA MET A 196 -15.06 -6.36 9.27
C MET A 196 -16.39 -6.88 9.86
N GLU A 197 -17.51 -6.25 9.53
CA GLU A 197 -18.86 -6.58 10.00
C GLU A 197 -19.58 -7.62 9.11
N THR A 198 -19.02 -7.99 7.96
CA THR A 198 -19.68 -8.85 6.98
C THR A 198 -19.24 -10.30 7.13
N GLU A 199 -20.17 -11.15 7.56
CA GLU A 199 -20.01 -12.61 7.60
C GLU A 199 -20.03 -13.21 6.19
N GLN A 200 -19.35 -14.35 6.01
CA GLN A 200 -19.30 -15.12 4.77
C GLN A 200 -19.79 -16.56 5.01
N ASN A 201 -21.07 -16.83 4.84
CA ASN A 201 -21.60 -18.18 4.97
C ASN A 201 -21.37 -19.00 3.70
N THR A 202 -20.12 -19.41 3.48
CA THR A 202 -19.71 -20.28 2.36
C THR A 202 -18.66 -21.29 2.85
N PRO A 203 -18.56 -22.48 2.24
CA PRO A 203 -17.52 -23.46 2.60
C PRO A 203 -16.09 -22.95 2.40
N HIS A 204 -15.90 -21.95 1.54
CA HIS A 204 -14.59 -21.41 1.19
C HIS A 204 -14.03 -20.43 2.24
N HIS A 205 -14.85 -19.91 3.12
CA HIS A 205 -14.44 -18.88 4.08
C HIS A 205 -14.78 -19.29 5.51
N CYS A 206 -13.88 -19.02 6.44
CA CYS A 206 -14.02 -19.24 7.89
C CYS A 206 -13.95 -17.95 8.69
N TYR A 207 -13.81 -16.80 8.01
CA TYR A 207 -13.66 -15.47 8.58
C TYR A 207 -14.71 -14.52 8.02
N THR A 208 -14.93 -13.39 8.69
CA THR A 208 -15.59 -12.23 8.05
C THR A 208 -14.78 -11.77 6.84
N VAL A 209 -15.38 -10.94 5.99
CA VAL A 209 -14.64 -10.38 4.82
C VAL A 209 -13.40 -9.61 5.28
N GLY A 210 -13.53 -8.80 6.35
CA GLY A 210 -12.40 -8.01 6.85
C GLY A 210 -11.29 -8.86 7.46
N GLU A 211 -11.62 -9.89 8.25
CA GLU A 211 -10.63 -10.81 8.80
C GLU A 211 -9.91 -11.61 7.70
N HIS A 212 -10.63 -12.00 6.64
CA HIS A 212 -10.01 -12.59 5.46
C HIS A 212 -9.01 -11.62 4.78
N ILE A 213 -9.39 -10.34 4.62
CA ILE A 213 -8.50 -9.28 4.10
C ILE A 213 -7.24 -9.17 4.95
N LEU A 214 -7.37 -9.11 6.29
CA LEU A 214 -6.22 -9.01 7.19
C LEU A 214 -5.28 -10.21 7.07
N ASN A 215 -5.84 -11.43 7.05
CA ASN A 215 -5.06 -12.65 6.90
C ASN A 215 -4.36 -12.72 5.53
N SER A 216 -5.03 -12.35 4.46
CA SER A 216 -4.44 -12.35 3.11
C SER A 216 -3.28 -11.34 2.98
N MET A 217 -3.36 -10.19 3.66
CA MET A 217 -2.25 -9.24 3.73
C MET A 217 -1.03 -9.81 4.44
N MET A 218 -1.18 -10.65 5.44
CA MET A 218 -0.06 -11.31 6.13
C MET A 218 0.68 -12.31 5.23
N LEU A 219 -0.01 -12.88 4.27
CA LEU A 219 0.49 -13.96 3.40
C LEU A 219 1.14 -13.46 2.10
N ILE A 220 1.16 -12.16 1.87
CA ILE A 220 1.80 -11.55 0.70
C ILE A 220 3.00 -10.69 1.11
N ARG A 221 4.03 -10.60 0.26
CA ARG A 221 5.23 -9.80 0.56
C ARG A 221 4.90 -8.30 0.74
N PRO A 222 5.76 -7.54 1.46
CA PRO A 222 5.52 -6.15 1.82
C PRO A 222 5.77 -5.18 0.64
N ASP A 223 5.04 -5.36 -0.44
CA ASP A 223 5.04 -4.47 -1.60
C ASP A 223 3.81 -3.56 -1.57
N LYS A 224 3.97 -2.28 -1.92
CA LYS A 224 2.88 -1.28 -1.90
C LYS A 224 1.67 -1.70 -2.72
N VAL A 225 1.90 -2.16 -3.97
CA VAL A 225 0.80 -2.53 -4.89
C VAL A 225 0.11 -3.79 -4.42
N LEU A 226 0.87 -4.81 -4.01
CA LEU A 226 0.32 -6.07 -3.54
C LEU A 226 -0.48 -5.90 -2.25
N ARG A 227 0.06 -5.17 -1.25
CA ARG A 227 -0.62 -4.94 0.03
C ARG A 227 -1.89 -4.10 -0.14
N LEU A 228 -1.89 -3.09 -1.01
CA LEU A 228 -3.09 -2.34 -1.37
C LEU A 228 -4.11 -3.21 -2.12
N THR A 229 -3.63 -4.09 -2.99
CA THR A 229 -4.51 -5.05 -3.69
C THR A 229 -5.20 -5.96 -2.68
N MET A 230 -4.45 -6.56 -1.74
CA MET A 230 -5.05 -7.42 -0.72
C MET A 230 -5.98 -6.66 0.23
N LEU A 231 -5.66 -5.41 0.58
CA LEU A 231 -6.57 -4.58 1.38
C LEU A 231 -7.93 -4.36 0.69
N LEU A 232 -7.94 -4.25 -0.64
CA LEU A 232 -9.11 -3.79 -1.39
C LEU A 232 -9.74 -4.87 -2.30
N HIS A 233 -9.17 -6.09 -2.42
CA HIS A 233 -9.66 -7.10 -3.37
C HIS A 233 -11.11 -7.50 -3.14
N ASP A 234 -11.50 -7.60 -1.89
CA ASP A 234 -12.83 -8.01 -1.45
C ASP A 234 -13.71 -6.86 -0.92
N ILE A 235 -13.29 -5.61 -1.12
CA ILE A 235 -13.94 -4.41 -0.56
C ILE A 235 -15.41 -4.26 -0.99
N ALA A 236 -15.79 -4.84 -2.11
CA ALA A 236 -17.16 -4.79 -2.62
C ALA A 236 -18.03 -5.97 -2.15
N LYS A 237 -17.50 -6.98 -1.47
CA LYS A 237 -18.30 -8.12 -1.01
C LYS A 237 -19.51 -7.70 -0.14
N PRO A 238 -19.37 -6.73 0.80
CA PRO A 238 -20.52 -6.29 1.60
C PRO A 238 -21.70 -5.79 0.77
N VAL A 239 -21.44 -5.04 -0.31
CA VAL A 239 -22.49 -4.47 -1.17
C VAL A 239 -23.01 -5.44 -2.22
N MET A 240 -22.26 -6.50 -2.52
CA MET A 240 -22.60 -7.51 -3.52
C MET A 240 -23.18 -8.80 -2.91
N ARG A 241 -23.26 -8.88 -1.57
CA ARG A 241 -23.76 -10.05 -0.85
C ARG A 241 -25.21 -10.35 -1.21
N LYS A 242 -25.48 -11.59 -1.58
CA LYS A 242 -26.81 -12.16 -1.74
C LYS A 242 -26.84 -13.52 -1.10
N THR A 243 -27.79 -13.73 -0.18
CA THR A 243 -27.99 -15.02 0.49
C THR A 243 -29.08 -15.80 -0.23
N ASP A 244 -28.82 -17.06 -0.59
CA ASP A 244 -29.80 -17.93 -1.23
C ASP A 244 -30.79 -18.57 -0.19
N GLU A 245 -31.73 -19.34 -0.70
CA GLU A 245 -32.76 -20.00 0.12
C GLU A 245 -32.20 -21.02 1.15
N ASN A 246 -30.95 -21.49 0.91
CA ASN A 246 -30.25 -22.39 1.82
C ASN A 246 -29.38 -21.65 2.83
N GLY A 247 -29.46 -20.31 2.88
CA GLY A 247 -28.68 -19.47 3.74
C GLY A 247 -27.21 -19.28 3.28
N ARG A 248 -26.86 -19.70 2.06
CA ARG A 248 -25.51 -19.58 1.53
C ARG A 248 -25.30 -18.22 0.87
N ASP A 249 -24.17 -17.59 1.17
CA ASP A 249 -23.79 -16.29 0.61
C ASP A 249 -23.11 -16.42 -0.76
N HIS A 250 -23.44 -15.50 -1.65
CA HIS A 250 -22.89 -15.33 -2.98
C HIS A 250 -22.48 -13.88 -3.20
N PHE A 251 -21.31 -13.68 -3.82
CA PHE A 251 -20.72 -12.35 -4.03
C PHE A 251 -20.44 -12.10 -5.53
N LYS A 252 -21.40 -12.46 -6.40
CA LYS A 252 -21.21 -12.33 -7.86
C LYS A 252 -20.87 -10.89 -8.22
N MET A 253 -19.91 -10.72 -9.16
CA MET A 253 -19.43 -9.42 -9.66
C MET A 253 -18.69 -8.55 -8.64
N HIS A 254 -18.32 -9.07 -7.46
CA HIS A 254 -17.58 -8.30 -6.45
C HIS A 254 -16.24 -7.78 -6.98
N ALA A 255 -15.55 -8.52 -7.82
CA ALA A 255 -14.29 -8.07 -8.44
C ALA A 255 -14.48 -6.87 -9.37
N THR A 256 -15.58 -6.85 -10.15
CA THR A 256 -15.92 -5.73 -11.05
C THR A 256 -16.31 -4.48 -10.27
N GLU A 257 -17.13 -4.64 -9.24
CA GLU A 257 -17.52 -3.52 -8.39
C GLU A 257 -16.37 -3.08 -7.49
N GLY A 258 -15.55 -4.04 -7.03
CA GLY A 258 -14.33 -3.80 -6.26
C GLY A 258 -13.32 -2.93 -7.01
N GLU A 259 -13.12 -3.15 -8.31
CA GLU A 259 -12.31 -2.28 -9.17
C GLU A 259 -12.76 -0.82 -9.10
N LYS A 260 -14.07 -0.55 -9.21
CA LYS A 260 -14.63 0.81 -9.17
C LYS A 260 -14.49 1.43 -7.78
N MET A 261 -14.84 0.68 -6.74
CA MET A 261 -14.73 1.13 -5.36
C MET A 261 -13.28 1.43 -5.01
N ALA A 262 -12.35 0.53 -5.32
CA ALA A 262 -10.93 0.71 -5.09
C ALA A 262 -10.38 1.95 -5.80
N LYS A 263 -10.78 2.18 -7.07
CA LYS A 263 -10.41 3.40 -7.81
C LYS A 263 -10.87 4.67 -7.11
N THR A 264 -12.08 4.67 -6.57
CA THR A 264 -12.63 5.81 -5.82
C THR A 264 -11.88 6.03 -4.51
N ILE A 265 -11.61 4.97 -3.75
CA ILE A 265 -10.88 4.99 -2.48
C ILE A 265 -9.45 5.51 -2.70
N LEU A 266 -8.73 4.94 -3.66
CA LEU A 266 -7.34 5.31 -3.94
C LEU A 266 -7.22 6.78 -4.43
N ARG A 267 -8.18 7.26 -5.21
CA ARG A 267 -8.24 8.68 -5.60
C ARG A 267 -8.54 9.60 -4.41
N ARG A 268 -9.47 9.21 -3.54
CA ARG A 268 -9.78 9.93 -2.29
C ARG A 268 -8.53 10.04 -1.42
N LEU A 269 -7.73 8.98 -1.34
CA LEU A 269 -6.47 8.92 -0.61
C LEU A 269 -5.27 9.47 -1.40
N LYS A 270 -5.48 10.09 -2.57
CA LYS A 270 -4.45 10.78 -3.37
C LYS A 270 -3.31 9.88 -3.87
N PHE A 271 -3.56 8.60 -4.14
CA PHE A 271 -2.57 7.74 -4.78
C PHE A 271 -2.29 8.18 -6.22
N ASP A 272 -1.08 7.91 -6.70
CA ASP A 272 -0.67 8.16 -8.08
C ASP A 272 -1.40 7.25 -9.08
N ASN A 273 -1.50 7.70 -10.34
CA ASN A 273 -2.26 7.00 -11.36
C ASN A 273 -1.68 5.61 -11.71
N ASP A 274 -0.37 5.40 -11.61
CA ASP A 274 0.27 4.11 -11.86
C ASP A 274 -0.14 3.10 -10.79
N THR A 275 -0.04 3.49 -9.52
CA THR A 275 -0.53 2.68 -8.39
C THR A 275 -2.01 2.34 -8.54
N ILE A 276 -2.86 3.34 -8.84
CA ILE A 276 -4.30 3.13 -9.05
C ILE A 276 -4.54 2.12 -10.18
N SER A 277 -3.87 2.28 -11.30
CA SER A 277 -4.04 1.40 -12.47
C SER A 277 -3.67 -0.04 -12.17
N LYS A 278 -2.52 -0.27 -11.51
CA LYS A 278 -2.03 -1.60 -11.14
C LYS A 278 -2.95 -2.29 -10.13
N VAL A 279 -3.27 -1.60 -9.04
CA VAL A 279 -4.12 -2.15 -7.97
C VAL A 279 -5.51 -2.49 -8.49
N THR A 280 -6.17 -1.57 -9.20
CA THR A 280 -7.52 -1.80 -9.70
C THR A 280 -7.58 -2.93 -10.72
N ARG A 281 -6.54 -3.07 -11.57
CA ARG A 281 -6.45 -4.17 -12.52
C ARG A 281 -6.25 -5.52 -11.83
N LEU A 282 -5.41 -5.60 -10.81
CA LEU A 282 -5.26 -6.82 -10.01
C LEU A 282 -6.56 -7.17 -9.30
N ILE A 283 -7.28 -6.21 -8.72
CA ILE A 283 -8.59 -6.41 -8.10
C ILE A 283 -9.60 -6.91 -9.13
N ARG A 284 -9.63 -6.34 -10.33
CA ARG A 284 -10.55 -6.75 -11.41
C ARG A 284 -10.44 -8.23 -11.74
N TYR A 285 -9.23 -8.78 -11.69
CA TYR A 285 -8.94 -10.14 -12.11
C TYR A 285 -8.57 -11.10 -10.97
N HIS A 286 -8.59 -10.65 -9.70
CA HIS A 286 -8.18 -11.49 -8.57
C HIS A 286 -9.01 -12.77 -8.45
N ASP A 287 -10.27 -12.76 -8.89
CA ASP A 287 -11.16 -13.93 -8.87
C ASP A 287 -11.19 -14.70 -10.20
N ASP A 288 -10.43 -14.31 -11.22
CA ASP A 288 -10.24 -15.09 -12.45
C ASP A 288 -9.49 -16.38 -12.13
N ARG A 289 -9.93 -17.47 -12.74
CA ARG A 289 -9.35 -18.81 -12.53
C ARG A 289 -9.00 -19.44 -13.87
N PRO A 290 -7.92 -19.00 -14.54
CA PRO A 290 -7.51 -19.61 -15.82
C PRO A 290 -7.24 -21.10 -15.63
N MET A 291 -7.50 -21.87 -16.69
CA MET A 291 -7.14 -23.28 -16.71
C MET A 291 -5.62 -23.45 -16.84
N PRO A 292 -5.01 -24.52 -16.27
CA PRO A 292 -3.57 -24.78 -16.37
C PRO A 292 -3.18 -25.30 -17.77
N GLU A 293 -3.48 -24.51 -18.79
CA GLU A 293 -3.24 -24.76 -20.20
C GLU A 293 -2.59 -23.55 -20.84
N MET A 294 -1.60 -23.76 -21.71
CA MET A 294 -0.85 -22.70 -22.37
C MET A 294 -1.75 -21.63 -23.03
N ARG A 295 -2.80 -22.09 -23.72
CA ARG A 295 -3.80 -21.22 -24.37
C ARG A 295 -4.51 -20.32 -23.36
N SER A 296 -5.07 -20.90 -22.31
CA SER A 296 -5.80 -20.19 -21.27
C SER A 296 -4.89 -19.15 -20.57
N VAL A 297 -3.64 -19.53 -20.32
CA VAL A 297 -2.65 -18.66 -19.68
C VAL A 297 -2.24 -17.50 -20.60
N ARG A 298 -2.01 -17.71 -21.92
CA ARG A 298 -1.74 -16.60 -22.86
C ARG A 298 -2.86 -15.56 -22.84
N HIS A 299 -4.11 -15.99 -22.91
CA HIS A 299 -5.26 -15.10 -22.81
C HIS A 299 -5.33 -14.36 -21.48
N ALA A 300 -5.03 -15.04 -20.37
CA ALA A 300 -4.99 -14.41 -19.05
C ALA A 300 -3.86 -13.36 -18.96
N VAL A 301 -2.66 -13.68 -19.44
CA VAL A 301 -1.53 -12.72 -19.49
C VAL A 301 -1.89 -11.49 -20.33
N ASN A 302 -2.54 -11.72 -21.49
CA ASN A 302 -2.99 -10.60 -22.34
C ASN A 302 -3.99 -9.68 -21.63
N ARG A 303 -5.00 -10.25 -20.94
CA ARG A 303 -6.03 -9.48 -20.23
C ARG A 303 -5.48 -8.74 -19.02
N ILE A 304 -4.67 -9.41 -18.20
CA ILE A 304 -4.13 -8.88 -16.95
C ILE A 304 -2.97 -7.92 -17.23
N GLY A 305 -2.15 -8.23 -18.22
CA GLY A 305 -0.93 -7.52 -18.60
C GLY A 305 0.33 -8.29 -18.18
N GLU A 306 1.34 -8.30 -19.05
CA GLU A 306 2.60 -9.03 -18.85
C GLU A 306 3.30 -8.64 -17.53
N GLU A 307 3.33 -7.36 -17.22
CA GLU A 307 3.98 -6.83 -16.01
C GLU A 307 3.22 -7.18 -14.72
N LEU A 308 1.90 -7.35 -14.81
CA LEU A 308 1.04 -7.59 -13.65
C LEU A 308 0.79 -9.08 -13.41
N PHE A 309 1.01 -9.93 -14.40
CA PHE A 309 0.69 -11.35 -14.27
C PHE A 309 1.47 -12.07 -13.16
N PRO A 310 2.78 -11.79 -12.95
CA PRO A 310 3.48 -12.32 -11.77
C PRO A 310 2.85 -11.88 -10.45
N LEU A 311 2.47 -10.59 -10.33
CA LEU A 311 1.81 -10.08 -9.13
C LEU A 311 0.41 -10.69 -8.93
N TYR A 312 -0.30 -10.95 -10.02
CA TYR A 312 -1.59 -11.65 -9.98
C TYR A 312 -1.44 -13.07 -9.42
N LEU A 313 -0.37 -13.81 -9.76
CA LEU A 313 -0.11 -15.13 -9.19
C LEU A 313 0.12 -15.06 -7.68
N GLU A 314 0.87 -14.07 -7.21
CA GLU A 314 1.08 -13.83 -5.77
C GLU A 314 -0.25 -13.49 -5.06
N VAL A 315 -1.10 -12.66 -5.67
CA VAL A 315 -2.43 -12.33 -5.14
C VAL A 315 -3.32 -13.57 -5.03
N GLN A 316 -3.32 -14.42 -6.08
CA GLN A 316 -4.06 -15.69 -6.08
C GLN A 316 -3.62 -16.64 -4.96
N GLU A 317 -2.31 -16.73 -4.73
CA GLU A 317 -1.74 -17.58 -3.69
C GLU A 317 -2.12 -17.06 -2.30
N ALA A 318 -1.94 -15.77 -2.03
CA ALA A 318 -2.27 -15.16 -0.75
C ALA A 318 -3.76 -15.24 -0.43
N ASP A 319 -4.64 -14.98 -1.40
CA ASP A 319 -6.09 -15.14 -1.26
C ASP A 319 -6.48 -16.58 -0.94
N MET A 320 -5.93 -17.54 -1.70
CA MET A 320 -6.19 -18.98 -1.50
C MET A 320 -5.75 -19.45 -0.10
N LEU A 321 -4.56 -19.05 0.35
CA LEU A 321 -4.02 -19.45 1.65
C LEU A 321 -4.79 -18.83 2.82
N ALA A 322 -5.39 -17.66 2.64
CA ALA A 322 -6.23 -17.00 3.63
C ALA A 322 -7.67 -17.55 3.70
N GLN A 323 -8.07 -18.42 2.76
CA GLN A 323 -9.36 -19.10 2.74
C GLN A 323 -9.36 -20.33 3.67
N SER A 324 -10.52 -20.95 3.83
CA SER A 324 -10.67 -22.24 4.52
C SER A 324 -9.87 -23.35 3.82
N GLU A 325 -9.72 -24.50 4.47
CA GLU A 325 -9.04 -25.67 3.87
C GLU A 325 -9.86 -26.36 2.78
N TYR A 326 -11.11 -25.93 2.59
CA TYR A 326 -12.01 -26.54 1.60
C TYR A 326 -11.43 -26.46 0.19
N ARG A 327 -11.16 -27.64 -0.40
CA ARG A 327 -10.54 -27.82 -1.73
C ARG A 327 -9.19 -27.09 -1.91
N ARG A 328 -8.42 -26.87 -0.83
CA ARG A 328 -7.14 -26.14 -0.89
C ARG A 328 -6.12 -26.82 -1.80
N GLU A 329 -5.99 -28.14 -1.70
CA GLU A 329 -5.06 -28.91 -2.55
C GLU A 329 -5.38 -28.77 -4.05
N GLU A 330 -6.66 -28.84 -4.41
CA GLU A 330 -7.11 -28.66 -5.79
C GLU A 330 -6.83 -27.24 -6.31
N LYS A 331 -7.08 -26.22 -5.47
CA LYS A 331 -6.78 -24.82 -5.81
C LYS A 331 -5.29 -24.60 -5.98
N ALA A 332 -4.47 -25.17 -5.09
CA ALA A 332 -3.01 -25.07 -5.13
C ALA A 332 -2.45 -25.78 -6.39
N ALA A 333 -2.89 -27.00 -6.68
CA ALA A 333 -2.47 -27.73 -7.88
C ALA A 333 -2.81 -26.98 -9.17
N ARG A 334 -4.00 -26.37 -9.24
CA ARG A 334 -4.37 -25.51 -10.37
C ARG A 334 -3.46 -24.32 -10.51
N LEU A 335 -3.20 -23.56 -9.41
CA LEU A 335 -2.34 -22.38 -9.43
C LEU A 335 -0.92 -22.74 -9.84
N GLN A 336 -0.40 -23.86 -9.34
CA GLN A 336 0.91 -24.38 -9.74
C GLN A 336 0.95 -24.67 -11.24
N GLY A 337 -0.05 -25.37 -11.79
CA GLY A 337 -0.12 -25.65 -13.21
C GLY A 337 -0.23 -24.39 -14.09
N VAL A 338 -0.94 -23.36 -13.62
CA VAL A 338 -0.98 -22.04 -14.29
C VAL A 338 0.40 -21.38 -14.27
N THR A 339 1.11 -21.43 -13.15
CA THR A 339 2.46 -20.89 -13.01
C THR A 339 3.45 -21.60 -13.92
N GLU A 340 3.41 -22.93 -13.99
CA GLU A 340 4.24 -23.72 -14.89
C GLU A 340 3.96 -23.37 -16.38
N CYS A 341 2.68 -23.25 -16.75
CA CYS A 341 2.31 -22.82 -18.11
C CYS A 341 2.80 -21.39 -18.41
N TYR A 342 2.73 -20.49 -17.45
CA TYR A 342 3.24 -19.11 -17.59
C TYR A 342 4.76 -19.13 -17.86
N HIS A 343 5.54 -19.88 -17.10
CA HIS A 343 6.99 -20.01 -17.33
C HIS A 343 7.30 -20.56 -18.73
N ARG A 344 6.54 -21.56 -19.18
CA ARG A 344 6.69 -22.09 -20.56
C ARG A 344 6.36 -21.04 -21.63
N VAL A 345 5.32 -20.21 -21.41
CA VAL A 345 4.98 -19.09 -22.32
C VAL A 345 6.15 -18.13 -22.44
N LEU A 346 6.83 -17.81 -21.32
CA LEU A 346 8.00 -16.94 -21.30
C LEU A 346 9.22 -17.58 -21.97
N GLU A 347 9.54 -18.83 -21.65
CA GLU A 347 10.67 -19.58 -22.20
C GLU A 347 10.56 -19.72 -23.73
N GLN A 348 9.34 -20.00 -24.21
CA GLN A 348 9.06 -20.12 -25.64
C GLN A 348 8.87 -18.76 -26.33
N LYS A 349 9.00 -17.64 -25.58
CA LYS A 349 8.80 -16.28 -26.09
C LYS A 349 7.50 -16.12 -26.88
N GLN A 350 6.44 -16.78 -26.42
CA GLN A 350 5.15 -16.71 -27.09
C GLN A 350 4.56 -15.31 -27.01
N CYS A 351 3.92 -14.89 -28.10
CA CYS A 351 3.26 -13.59 -28.16
C CYS A 351 2.02 -13.56 -27.24
N VAL A 352 1.96 -12.57 -26.37
CA VAL A 352 0.83 -12.34 -25.44
C VAL A 352 0.31 -10.90 -25.47
N SER A 353 0.92 -10.04 -26.27
CA SER A 353 0.52 -8.63 -26.38
C SER A 353 0.83 -8.04 -27.75
N LEU A 354 0.24 -6.88 -28.04
CA LEU A 354 0.55 -6.13 -29.26
C LEU A 354 2.03 -5.72 -29.37
N LYS A 355 2.76 -5.66 -28.26
CA LYS A 355 4.20 -5.33 -28.25
C LYS A 355 5.06 -6.42 -28.87
N THR A 356 4.62 -7.69 -28.75
CA THR A 356 5.33 -8.88 -29.21
C THR A 356 4.71 -9.50 -30.46
N LEU A 357 3.66 -8.86 -31.03
CA LEU A 357 3.04 -9.28 -32.29
C LEU A 357 4.00 -9.01 -33.45
N ALA A 358 4.16 -9.97 -34.38
CA ALA A 358 5.07 -9.87 -35.52
C ALA A 358 4.65 -8.82 -36.58
N VAL A 359 3.42 -8.32 -36.49
CA VAL A 359 2.87 -7.26 -37.37
C VAL A 359 2.58 -6.02 -36.58
N THR A 360 3.00 -4.86 -37.09
CA THR A 360 2.77 -3.54 -36.53
C THR A 360 1.79 -2.72 -37.37
N GLY A 361 1.31 -1.58 -36.85
CA GLY A 361 0.50 -0.67 -37.64
C GLY A 361 1.20 -0.14 -38.89
N ARG A 362 2.53 -0.02 -38.89
CA ARG A 362 3.33 0.37 -40.06
C ARG A 362 3.29 -0.68 -41.16
N ASP A 363 3.31 -1.95 -40.79
CA ASP A 363 3.21 -3.07 -41.75
C ASP A 363 1.86 -3.07 -42.44
N LEU A 364 0.78 -2.79 -41.71
CA LEU A 364 -0.57 -2.67 -42.27
C LEU A 364 -0.68 -1.48 -43.23
N ILE A 365 -0.09 -0.35 -42.90
CA ILE A 365 -0.07 0.83 -43.80
C ILE A 365 0.72 0.48 -45.08
N SER A 366 1.84 -0.19 -44.96
CA SER A 366 2.63 -0.67 -46.10
C SER A 366 1.87 -1.68 -46.96
N ALA A 367 0.92 -2.42 -46.38
CA ALA A 367 0.03 -3.36 -47.07
C ALA A 367 -1.21 -2.68 -47.69
N GLY A 368 -1.32 -1.34 -47.59
CA GLY A 368 -2.37 -0.55 -48.26
C GLY A 368 -3.55 -0.12 -47.35
N TYR A 369 -3.50 -0.42 -46.04
CA TYR A 369 -4.52 0.03 -45.11
C TYR A 369 -4.36 1.49 -44.75
N LYS A 370 -5.45 2.21 -44.60
CA LYS A 370 -5.42 3.64 -44.23
C LYS A 370 -5.16 3.81 -42.73
N PRO A 371 -4.36 4.82 -42.32
CA PRO A 371 -4.22 5.17 -40.92
C PRO A 371 -5.56 5.49 -40.26
N GLY A 372 -5.85 4.88 -39.12
CA GLY A 372 -7.10 5.10 -38.38
C GLY A 372 -7.39 4.02 -37.33
N PRO A 373 -8.51 4.15 -36.62
CA PRO A 373 -8.91 3.18 -35.58
C PRO A 373 -9.01 1.73 -36.07
N GLU A 374 -9.33 1.55 -37.35
CA GLU A 374 -9.44 0.23 -38.01
C GLU A 374 -8.15 -0.59 -37.89
N LEU A 375 -6.96 0.06 -37.96
CA LEU A 375 -5.68 -0.63 -37.78
C LEU A 375 -5.58 -1.28 -36.39
N GLY A 376 -6.09 -0.61 -35.36
CA GLY A 376 -6.11 -1.15 -34.00
C GLY A 376 -7.00 -2.39 -33.87
N GLU A 377 -8.14 -2.38 -34.56
CA GLU A 377 -9.04 -3.55 -34.58
C GLU A 377 -8.44 -4.74 -35.35
N ILE A 378 -7.75 -4.47 -36.46
CA ILE A 378 -7.05 -5.52 -37.23
C ILE A 378 -5.94 -6.13 -36.38
N LEU A 379 -5.08 -5.32 -35.76
CA LEU A 379 -4.01 -5.82 -34.89
C LEU A 379 -4.56 -6.61 -33.71
N LYS A 380 -5.68 -6.21 -33.13
CA LYS A 380 -6.34 -6.95 -32.05
C LYS A 380 -6.83 -8.32 -32.54
N LYS A 381 -7.47 -8.39 -33.72
CA LYS A 381 -7.89 -9.67 -34.30
C LYS A 381 -6.71 -10.58 -34.61
N MET A 382 -5.59 -10.03 -35.10
CA MET A 382 -4.36 -10.78 -35.31
C MET A 382 -3.80 -11.30 -33.98
N LEU A 383 -3.79 -10.47 -32.95
CA LEU A 383 -3.36 -10.90 -31.62
C LEU A 383 -4.26 -12.01 -31.06
N ASP A 384 -5.58 -11.86 -31.18
CA ASP A 384 -6.53 -12.90 -30.75
C ASP A 384 -6.26 -14.23 -31.48
N HIS A 385 -5.94 -14.21 -32.79
CA HIS A 385 -5.52 -15.39 -33.53
C HIS A 385 -4.22 -15.99 -33.01
N VAL A 386 -3.21 -15.16 -32.75
CA VAL A 386 -1.89 -15.61 -32.24
C VAL A 386 -1.98 -16.15 -30.81
N LEU A 387 -2.87 -15.62 -29.98
CA LEU A 387 -3.13 -16.20 -28.66
C LEU A 387 -3.69 -17.62 -28.73
N GLU A 388 -4.42 -17.97 -29.81
CA GLU A 388 -4.88 -19.33 -30.11
C GLU A 388 -3.77 -20.17 -30.74
N TYR A 389 -3.10 -19.62 -31.75
CA TYR A 389 -2.12 -20.28 -32.61
C TYR A 389 -0.76 -19.58 -32.56
N PRO A 390 0.04 -19.76 -31.50
CA PRO A 390 1.28 -18.99 -31.30
C PRO A 390 2.34 -19.19 -32.39
N GLN A 391 2.30 -20.34 -33.10
CA GLN A 391 3.17 -20.64 -34.24
C GLN A 391 2.88 -19.76 -35.48
N ASP A 392 1.76 -19.04 -35.50
CA ASP A 392 1.38 -18.14 -36.58
C ASP A 392 1.80 -16.68 -36.30
N ASN A 393 2.55 -16.44 -35.23
CA ASN A 393 3.14 -15.13 -34.98
C ASN A 393 4.34 -14.88 -35.92
N ASP A 394 4.03 -14.85 -37.20
CA ASP A 394 4.94 -14.58 -38.31
C ASP A 394 4.36 -13.50 -39.21
N ARG A 395 5.20 -12.57 -39.66
CA ARG A 395 4.74 -11.38 -40.42
C ARG A 395 4.03 -11.77 -41.73
N GLU A 396 4.58 -12.75 -42.48
CA GLU A 396 4.02 -13.13 -43.77
C GLU A 396 2.71 -13.89 -43.59
N LYS A 397 2.65 -14.83 -42.65
CA LYS A 397 1.43 -15.56 -42.31
C LYS A 397 0.30 -14.62 -41.88
N LEU A 398 0.58 -13.66 -40.95
CA LEU A 398 -0.43 -12.76 -40.47
C LEU A 398 -0.95 -11.81 -41.53
N LEU A 399 -0.08 -11.32 -42.43
CA LEU A 399 -0.51 -10.51 -43.57
C LEU A 399 -1.28 -11.31 -44.63
N ALA A 400 -1.00 -12.62 -44.80
CA ALA A 400 -1.75 -13.49 -45.68
C ALA A 400 -3.20 -13.70 -45.22
N LEU A 401 -3.43 -13.81 -43.89
CA LEU A 401 -4.77 -13.92 -43.29
C LEU A 401 -5.68 -12.74 -43.61
N LEU A 402 -5.14 -11.57 -44.00
CA LEU A 402 -5.93 -10.41 -44.42
C LEU A 402 -6.39 -10.47 -45.86
N LYS A 403 -5.73 -11.29 -46.71
CA LYS A 403 -6.04 -11.41 -48.14
C LYS A 403 -7.14 -12.45 -48.42
N GLU A 404 -7.39 -13.33 -47.44
CA GLU A 404 -8.39 -14.41 -47.57
C GLU A 404 -9.80 -13.95 -47.10
N ARG A 405 -9.97 -12.67 -46.75
CA ARG A 405 -11.24 -12.04 -46.39
C ARG A 405 -11.57 -10.93 -47.37
#